data_416b89dfadb0e1571bd986e80f9880bd
#
_entry.id   416b89dfadb0e1571bd986e80f9880bd
#
_cell.length_a   1.000
_cell.length_b   1.000
_cell.length_c   1.000
_cell.angle_alpha   90.00
_cell.angle_beta   90.00
_cell.angle_gamma   90.00
#
_symmetry.space_group_name_H-M   'P 1'
#
loop_
_entity.id
_entity.type
_entity.pdbx_description
1 polymer ?
#
loop_
_entity_poly.entity_id
_entity_poly.type
_entity_poly.pdbx_seq_one_letter_code
_entity_poly.pdbx_strand_id
1 'polypeptide(L)'
;IKLYKYKICCILLTTIISFPLASKEATSMIGYWLTSQSIVHIKICKEGLCGTIEHIFVDDGVDPKSILDKNNKKKALRERSLIGVNLLEGCKYIEGEKELSGGKIYDPGRGKIFKSNLYLLDSGNLKVEGCLLRLCGHEEWKSMEVAFNEDGSRSAKIKE
;
A
#
# COMPACT_ATOMS: atom_id res chain seq x y z
N ILE A 1 52.41 -60.25 -23.80
CA ILE A 1 51.04 -59.79 -23.78
C ILE A 1 50.95 -58.79 -22.66
N LYS A 2 50.86 -57.46 -23.01
CA LYS A 2 50.71 -56.36 -22.02
C LYS A 2 49.22 -56.10 -21.83
N LEU A 3 48.73 -56.33 -20.62
CA LEU A 3 47.38 -55.96 -20.19
C LEU A 3 47.36 -54.46 -19.83
N TYR A 4 46.64 -53.67 -20.61
CA TYR A 4 46.30 -52.27 -20.30
C TYR A 4 45.13 -52.22 -19.30
N LYS A 5 45.43 -51.76 -18.07
CA LYS A 5 44.40 -51.46 -17.08
C LYS A 5 43.80 -50.06 -17.37
N TYR A 6 42.62 -49.99 -17.91
CA TYR A 6 41.86 -48.76 -17.98
C TYR A 6 41.34 -48.38 -16.59
N LYS A 7 41.86 -47.31 -16.02
CA LYS A 7 41.26 -46.66 -14.85
C LYS A 7 40.07 -45.84 -15.34
N ILE A 8 38.87 -46.33 -15.10
CA ILE A 8 37.63 -45.56 -15.29
C ILE A 8 37.56 -44.54 -14.14
N CYS A 9 37.82 -43.28 -14.46
CA CYS A 9 37.64 -42.17 -13.55
C CYS A 9 36.15 -41.76 -13.63
N CYS A 10 35.32 -42.23 -12.67
CA CYS A 10 33.97 -41.76 -12.54
C CYS A 10 33.97 -40.31 -12.05
N ILE A 11 33.84 -39.36 -12.97
CA ILE A 11 33.57 -37.96 -12.63
C ILE A 11 32.08 -37.87 -12.23
N LEU A 12 31.83 -37.85 -10.94
CA LEU A 12 30.51 -37.49 -10.38
C LEU A 12 30.26 -36.00 -10.64
N LEU A 13 29.51 -35.72 -11.71
CA LEU A 13 29.00 -34.38 -11.99
C LEU A 13 27.89 -34.08 -10.99
N THR A 14 28.21 -33.44 -9.88
CA THR A 14 27.21 -32.92 -8.96
C THR A 14 26.62 -31.65 -9.56
N THR A 15 25.44 -31.78 -10.19
CA THR A 15 24.65 -30.66 -10.61
C THR A 15 24.08 -29.97 -9.36
N ILE A 16 24.63 -28.82 -9.00
CA ILE A 16 24.07 -27.94 -7.97
C ILE A 16 22.85 -27.28 -8.60
N ILE A 17 21.67 -27.79 -8.28
CA ILE A 17 20.41 -27.14 -8.62
C ILE A 17 20.27 -25.96 -7.67
N SER A 18 20.69 -24.77 -8.12
CA SER A 18 20.43 -23.51 -7.43
C SER A 18 18.94 -23.21 -7.59
N PHE A 19 18.15 -23.50 -6.57
CA PHE A 19 16.80 -22.94 -6.47
C PHE A 19 16.94 -21.43 -6.24
N PRO A 20 16.31 -20.58 -7.09
CA PRO A 20 16.23 -19.17 -6.75
C PRO A 20 15.42 -19.08 -5.45
N LEU A 21 16.03 -18.61 -4.38
CA LEU A 21 15.32 -18.15 -3.20
C LEU A 21 14.51 -16.93 -3.68
N ALA A 22 13.23 -17.14 -3.96
CA ALA A 22 12.31 -16.02 -4.11
C ALA A 22 12.28 -15.33 -2.74
N SER A 23 13.02 -14.25 -2.61
CA SER A 23 12.89 -13.35 -1.47
C SER A 23 11.50 -12.78 -1.56
N LYS A 24 10.58 -13.26 -0.70
CA LYS A 24 9.29 -12.63 -0.49
C LYS A 24 9.62 -11.22 0.00
N GLU A 25 9.49 -10.22 -0.89
CA GLU A 25 9.65 -8.83 -0.51
C GLU A 25 8.77 -8.59 0.71
N ALA A 26 9.39 -8.11 1.79
CA ALA A 26 8.66 -7.79 3.00
C ALA A 26 7.62 -6.74 2.63
N THR A 27 6.35 -7.13 2.62
CA THR A 27 5.26 -6.22 2.30
C THR A 27 5.21 -5.18 3.40
N SER A 28 5.40 -3.91 3.05
CA SER A 28 5.37 -2.76 3.96
C SER A 28 4.04 -2.05 3.87
N MET A 29 3.61 -1.40 4.94
CA MET A 29 2.45 -0.50 4.92
C MET A 29 2.74 0.78 4.12
N ILE A 30 4.01 1.09 3.86
CA ILE A 30 4.43 2.23 3.04
C ILE A 30 4.26 1.88 1.57
N GLY A 31 3.69 2.79 0.78
CA GLY A 31 3.47 2.61 -0.64
C GLY A 31 2.10 3.07 -1.11
N TYR A 32 1.70 2.61 -2.27
CA TYR A 32 0.42 2.96 -2.89
C TYR A 32 -0.63 1.88 -2.62
N TRP A 33 -1.83 2.32 -2.34
CA TRP A 33 -2.93 1.47 -1.94
C TRP A 33 -4.20 1.84 -2.70
N LEU A 34 -4.85 0.83 -3.29
CA LEU A 34 -6.14 0.95 -3.93
C LEU A 34 -7.25 0.78 -2.89
N THR A 35 -8.04 1.82 -2.71
CA THR A 35 -9.28 1.79 -1.93
C THR A 35 -10.47 1.52 -2.85
N SER A 36 -11.69 1.52 -2.32
CA SER A 36 -12.90 1.40 -3.14
C SER A 36 -13.09 2.54 -4.16
N GLN A 37 -12.51 3.72 -3.92
CA GLN A 37 -12.77 4.93 -4.73
C GLN A 37 -11.51 5.72 -5.13
N SER A 38 -10.34 5.37 -4.58
CA SER A 38 -9.14 6.20 -4.73
C SER A 38 -7.85 5.39 -4.66
N ILE A 39 -6.76 6.04 -5.04
CA ILE A 39 -5.40 5.57 -4.73
C ILE A 39 -4.85 6.47 -3.64
N VAL A 40 -4.38 5.85 -2.56
CA VAL A 40 -3.78 6.50 -1.40
C VAL A 40 -2.30 6.15 -1.33
N HIS A 41 -1.45 7.16 -1.15
CA HIS A 41 -0.03 6.98 -0.91
C HIS A 41 0.27 7.09 0.59
N ILE A 42 0.68 5.99 1.20
CA ILE A 42 1.13 5.94 2.59
C ILE A 42 2.64 6.13 2.65
N LYS A 43 3.09 7.07 3.46
CA LYS A 43 4.49 7.41 3.69
C LYS A 43 4.75 7.76 5.15
N ILE A 44 6.04 7.81 5.53
CA ILE A 44 6.45 8.30 6.85
C ILE A 44 6.37 9.81 6.86
N CYS A 45 5.68 10.35 7.84
CA CYS A 45 5.54 11.78 8.11
C CYS A 45 6.08 12.09 9.52
N LYS A 46 6.08 13.37 9.89
CA LYS A 46 6.63 13.83 11.19
C LYS A 46 5.99 13.16 12.41
N GLU A 47 4.69 12.87 12.35
CA GLU A 47 3.91 12.30 13.47
C GLU A 47 3.55 10.81 13.28
N GLY A 48 4.25 10.08 12.42
CA GLY A 48 3.98 8.70 12.07
C GLY A 48 3.60 8.53 10.62
N LEU A 49 2.82 7.50 10.29
CA LEU A 49 2.33 7.32 8.91
C LEU A 49 1.30 8.39 8.57
N CYS A 50 1.37 8.87 7.34
CA CYS A 50 0.31 9.63 6.70
C CYS A 50 -0.06 9.00 5.36
N GLY A 51 -1.35 9.00 5.04
CA GLY A 51 -1.90 8.51 3.79
C GLY A 51 -2.62 9.61 3.03
N THR A 52 -2.10 9.98 1.87
CA THR A 52 -2.62 11.08 1.04
C THR A 52 -3.36 10.55 -0.16
N ILE A 53 -4.52 11.12 -0.50
CA ILE A 53 -5.23 10.79 -1.73
C ILE A 53 -4.42 11.31 -2.92
N GLU A 54 -3.99 10.39 -3.79
CA GLU A 54 -3.22 10.70 -5.00
C GLU A 54 -4.08 10.69 -6.27
N HIS A 55 -5.14 9.88 -6.28
CA HIS A 55 -6.07 9.77 -7.38
C HIS A 55 -7.46 9.38 -6.89
N ILE A 56 -8.49 9.85 -7.58
CA ILE A 56 -9.89 9.50 -7.33
C ILE A 56 -10.46 8.98 -8.64
N PHE A 57 -11.13 7.83 -8.58
CA PHE A 57 -11.84 7.28 -9.72
C PHE A 57 -13.15 8.03 -9.92
N VAL A 58 -13.35 8.53 -11.11
CA VAL A 58 -14.51 9.31 -11.53
C VAL A 58 -15.00 8.81 -12.89
N ASP A 59 -16.21 9.20 -13.27
CA ASP A 59 -16.77 8.90 -14.58
C ASP A 59 -15.99 9.61 -15.71
N ASP A 60 -16.10 9.06 -16.91
CA ASP A 60 -15.45 9.62 -18.10
C ASP A 60 -15.82 11.10 -18.28
N GLY A 61 -14.81 11.92 -18.54
CA GLY A 61 -14.96 13.35 -18.76
C GLY A 61 -15.02 14.20 -17.48
N VAL A 62 -15.01 13.59 -16.29
CA VAL A 62 -14.93 14.31 -15.01
C VAL A 62 -13.47 14.49 -14.60
N ASP A 63 -13.07 15.73 -14.25
CA ASP A 63 -11.74 15.97 -13.67
C ASP A 63 -11.72 15.47 -12.22
N PRO A 64 -10.84 14.50 -11.87
CA PRO A 64 -10.71 14.01 -10.49
C PRO A 64 -10.44 15.13 -9.47
N LYS A 65 -9.76 16.21 -9.89
CA LYS A 65 -9.47 17.36 -9.02
C LYS A 65 -10.70 18.19 -8.69
N SER A 66 -11.80 18.05 -9.46
CA SER A 66 -13.06 18.74 -9.19
C SER A 66 -13.85 18.12 -8.03
N ILE A 67 -13.43 16.94 -7.54
CA ILE A 67 -14.07 16.31 -6.38
C ILE A 67 -13.60 17.01 -5.12
N LEU A 68 -14.55 17.70 -4.48
CA LEU A 68 -14.29 18.60 -3.34
C LEU A 68 -14.65 17.95 -2.01
N ASP A 69 -14.03 18.44 -0.94
CA ASP A 69 -14.25 18.01 0.46
C ASP A 69 -15.52 18.66 1.07
N LYS A 70 -16.63 18.54 0.35
CA LYS A 70 -17.90 19.26 0.62
C LYS A 70 -18.48 19.02 2.00
N ASN A 71 -18.26 17.85 2.57
CA ASN A 71 -18.82 17.47 3.88
C ASN A 71 -17.90 17.83 5.05
N ASN A 72 -16.77 18.49 4.80
CA ASN A 72 -15.85 18.87 5.86
C ASN A 72 -16.55 19.74 6.91
N LYS A 73 -16.33 19.44 8.19
CA LYS A 73 -16.89 20.24 9.29
C LYS A 73 -16.43 21.69 9.28
N LYS A 74 -15.17 21.92 8.86
CA LYS A 74 -14.59 23.26 8.68
C LYS A 74 -15.03 23.82 7.33
N LYS A 75 -15.90 24.82 7.31
CA LYS A 75 -16.43 25.42 6.08
C LYS A 75 -15.33 25.87 5.10
N ALA A 76 -14.24 26.43 5.61
CA ALA A 76 -13.11 26.88 4.80
C ALA A 76 -12.39 25.77 4.02
N LEU A 77 -12.59 24.49 4.38
CA LEU A 77 -11.98 23.36 3.70
C LEU A 77 -12.90 22.69 2.67
N ARG A 78 -14.16 23.15 2.55
CA ARG A 78 -15.15 22.48 1.69
C ARG A 78 -14.91 22.67 0.20
N GLU A 79 -14.13 23.68 -0.18
CA GLU A 79 -13.81 24.00 -1.57
C GLU A 79 -12.44 23.43 -2.01
N ARG A 80 -11.71 22.79 -1.10
CA ARG A 80 -10.47 22.12 -1.48
C ARG A 80 -10.75 20.84 -2.24
N SER A 81 -9.89 20.50 -3.21
CA SER A 81 -9.89 19.19 -3.84
C SER A 81 -9.62 18.11 -2.80
N LEU A 82 -10.25 16.95 -2.94
CA LEU A 82 -9.92 15.77 -2.13
C LEU A 82 -8.54 15.19 -2.52
N ILE A 83 -8.06 15.38 -3.76
CA ILE A 83 -6.69 15.01 -4.12
C ILE A 83 -5.72 15.86 -3.30
N GLY A 84 -4.76 15.21 -2.66
CA GLY A 84 -3.80 15.84 -1.75
C GLY A 84 -4.26 15.89 -0.28
N VAL A 85 -5.49 15.47 0.03
CA VAL A 85 -5.96 15.39 1.42
C VAL A 85 -5.36 14.18 2.12
N ASN A 86 -4.84 14.37 3.34
CA ASN A 86 -4.47 13.27 4.21
C ASN A 86 -5.74 12.58 4.73
N LEU A 87 -5.95 11.33 4.31
CA LEU A 87 -6.99 10.46 4.86
C LEU A 87 -6.55 9.82 6.18
N LEU A 88 -5.28 9.43 6.25
CA LEU A 88 -4.70 8.70 7.37
C LEU A 88 -3.57 9.51 7.97
N GLU A 89 -3.50 9.57 9.30
CA GLU A 89 -2.40 10.24 10.01
C GLU A 89 -2.16 9.66 11.39
N GLY A 90 -0.93 9.82 11.91
CA GLY A 90 -0.60 9.63 13.30
C GLY A 90 -0.37 8.20 13.76
N CYS A 91 -0.50 7.17 12.93
CA CYS A 91 -0.06 5.83 13.28
C CYS A 91 1.47 5.81 13.44
N LYS A 92 1.95 5.54 14.65
CA LYS A 92 3.40 5.44 14.88
C LYS A 92 3.97 4.27 14.09
N TYR A 93 4.83 4.57 13.12
CA TYR A 93 5.45 3.55 12.30
C TYR A 93 6.54 2.81 13.06
N ILE A 94 6.49 1.48 13.01
CA ILE A 94 7.52 0.57 13.51
C ILE A 94 7.80 -0.41 12.38
N GLU A 95 9.05 -0.44 11.92
CA GLU A 95 9.47 -1.30 10.82
C GLU A 95 9.28 -2.78 11.17
N GLY A 96 8.68 -3.55 10.25
CA GLY A 96 8.42 -4.97 10.44
C GLY A 96 7.13 -5.29 11.22
N GLU A 97 6.51 -4.31 11.88
CA GLU A 97 5.24 -4.53 12.56
C GLU A 97 4.09 -4.62 11.55
N LYS A 98 3.25 -5.65 11.74
CA LYS A 98 2.05 -5.88 10.93
C LYS A 98 0.81 -5.18 11.47
N GLU A 99 0.87 -4.65 12.67
CA GLU A 99 -0.24 -3.96 13.33
C GLU A 99 0.24 -2.63 13.88
N LEU A 100 -0.43 -1.54 13.50
CA LEU A 100 -0.19 -0.19 14.00
C LEU A 100 -1.49 0.40 14.51
N SER A 101 -1.43 1.07 15.65
CA SER A 101 -2.58 1.69 16.29
C SER A 101 -2.35 3.16 16.60
N GLY A 102 -3.40 3.82 17.13
CA GLY A 102 -3.32 5.19 17.60
C GLY A 102 -3.38 6.26 16.52
N GLY A 103 -3.65 5.86 15.28
CA GLY A 103 -3.85 6.79 14.19
C GLY A 103 -5.27 7.37 14.12
N LYS A 104 -5.48 8.15 13.09
CA LYS A 104 -6.78 8.73 12.72
C LYS A 104 -7.02 8.54 11.24
N ILE A 105 -8.27 8.29 10.88
CA ILE A 105 -8.71 8.26 9.48
C ILE A 105 -9.83 9.28 9.28
N TYR A 106 -9.71 10.09 8.23
CA TYR A 106 -10.74 11.03 7.81
C TYR A 106 -11.62 10.38 6.75
N ASP A 107 -12.92 10.43 6.94
CA ASP A 107 -13.95 10.01 5.96
C ASP A 107 -14.54 11.25 5.31
N PRO A 108 -14.18 11.57 4.05
CA PRO A 108 -14.71 12.72 3.34
C PRO A 108 -16.23 12.63 3.08
N GLY A 109 -16.75 11.42 2.89
CA GLY A 109 -18.18 11.19 2.66
C GLY A 109 -19.04 11.61 3.84
N ARG A 110 -18.54 11.44 5.06
CA ARG A 110 -19.20 11.82 6.31
C ARG A 110 -18.67 13.11 6.92
N GLY A 111 -17.53 13.64 6.44
CA GLY A 111 -16.83 14.76 7.03
C GLY A 111 -16.38 14.51 8.47
N LYS A 112 -16.05 13.26 8.80
CA LYS A 112 -15.71 12.81 10.16
C LYS A 112 -14.35 12.18 10.24
N ILE A 113 -13.72 12.31 11.41
CA ILE A 113 -12.47 11.66 11.77
C ILE A 113 -12.77 10.53 12.76
N PHE A 114 -12.18 9.37 12.53
CA PHE A 114 -12.28 8.18 13.37
C PHE A 114 -10.89 7.82 13.92
N LYS A 115 -10.85 7.14 15.06
CA LYS A 115 -9.60 6.46 15.48
C LYS A 115 -9.29 5.36 14.49
N SER A 116 -8.02 5.19 14.14
CA SER A 116 -7.63 4.20 13.12
C SER A 116 -6.55 3.25 13.62
N ASN A 117 -6.73 1.98 13.23
CA ASN A 117 -5.72 0.95 13.34
C ASN A 117 -5.47 0.36 11.94
N LEU A 118 -4.24 -0.07 11.72
CA LEU A 118 -3.78 -0.64 10.45
C LEU A 118 -3.29 -2.05 10.68
N TYR A 119 -3.65 -2.97 9.77
CA TYR A 119 -3.24 -4.36 9.82
C TYR A 119 -2.76 -4.81 8.45
N LEU A 120 -1.47 -5.13 8.34
CA LEU A 120 -0.91 -5.71 7.14
C LEU A 120 -1.24 -7.20 7.11
N LEU A 121 -2.11 -7.60 6.20
CA LEU A 121 -2.60 -8.96 6.08
C LEU A 121 -1.57 -9.86 5.39
N ASP A 122 -1.67 -11.18 5.62
CA ASP A 122 -0.81 -12.16 4.97
C ASP A 122 -1.04 -12.22 3.44
N SER A 123 -2.19 -11.75 2.95
CA SER A 123 -2.47 -11.53 1.53
C SER A 123 -1.64 -10.41 0.90
N GLY A 124 -0.94 -9.60 1.71
CA GLY A 124 -0.26 -8.39 1.27
C GLY A 124 -1.18 -7.17 1.17
N ASN A 125 -2.48 -7.31 1.48
CA ASN A 125 -3.41 -6.20 1.55
C ASN A 125 -3.34 -5.49 2.91
N LEU A 126 -3.83 -4.27 2.98
CA LEU A 126 -3.88 -3.46 4.19
C LEU A 126 -5.32 -3.33 4.66
N LYS A 127 -5.63 -3.93 5.82
CA LYS A 127 -6.90 -3.65 6.50
C LYS A 127 -6.77 -2.34 7.25
N VAL A 128 -7.62 -1.39 6.92
CA VAL A 128 -7.73 -0.08 7.55
C VAL A 128 -9.01 -0.04 8.35
N GLU A 129 -8.89 0.06 9.66
CA GLU A 129 -10.00 0.10 10.59
C GLU A 129 -10.23 1.53 11.07
N GLY A 130 -11.50 1.94 11.12
CA GLY A 130 -11.94 3.20 11.68
C GLY A 130 -12.96 2.99 12.79
N CYS A 131 -12.70 3.53 13.99
CA CYS A 131 -13.54 3.35 15.15
C CYS A 131 -14.11 4.67 15.66
N LEU A 132 -15.42 4.67 15.96
CA LEU A 132 -16.11 5.72 16.71
C LEU A 132 -16.64 5.12 17.99
N LEU A 133 -16.05 5.50 19.13
CA LEU A 133 -16.31 4.87 20.43
C LEU A 133 -16.00 3.36 20.39
N ARG A 134 -17.05 2.52 20.49
CA ARG A 134 -16.93 1.05 20.46
C ARG A 134 -17.32 0.43 19.12
N LEU A 135 -17.78 1.25 18.17
CA LEU A 135 -18.18 0.81 16.84
C LEU A 135 -17.03 1.00 15.86
N CYS A 136 -16.56 -0.10 15.29
CA CYS A 136 -15.51 -0.10 14.29
C CYS A 136 -16.05 -0.64 12.97
N GLY A 137 -15.63 0.01 11.88
CA GLY A 137 -15.75 -0.50 10.52
C GLY A 137 -14.37 -0.63 9.92
N HIS A 138 -14.22 -1.37 8.84
CA HIS A 138 -12.96 -1.51 8.14
C HIS A 138 -13.16 -1.59 6.64
N GLU A 139 -12.10 -1.28 5.93
CA GLU A 139 -11.93 -1.47 4.50
C GLU A 139 -10.60 -2.18 4.26
N GLU A 140 -10.56 -3.04 3.25
CA GLU A 140 -9.33 -3.69 2.82
C GLU A 140 -8.80 -3.00 1.57
N TRP A 141 -7.59 -2.46 1.65
CA TRP A 141 -6.92 -1.78 0.57
C TRP A 141 -5.92 -2.71 -0.11
N LYS A 142 -5.93 -2.72 -1.43
CA LYS A 142 -5.03 -3.57 -2.21
C LYS A 142 -3.71 -2.87 -2.48
N SER A 143 -2.60 -3.58 -2.29
CA SER A 143 -1.26 -3.05 -2.59
C SER A 143 -1.10 -2.79 -4.07
N MET A 144 -0.52 -1.63 -4.43
CA MET A 144 -0.29 -1.22 -5.81
C MET A 144 1.17 -0.96 -6.10
N GLU A 145 1.56 -1.25 -7.33
CA GLU A 145 2.81 -0.78 -7.92
C GLU A 145 2.50 0.40 -8.82
N VAL A 146 3.20 1.52 -8.61
CA VAL A 146 3.05 2.74 -9.41
C VAL A 146 4.37 3.02 -10.11
N ALA A 147 4.34 3.10 -11.43
CA ALA A 147 5.47 3.49 -12.27
C ALA A 147 5.29 4.95 -12.74
N PHE A 148 6.40 5.68 -12.73
CA PHE A 148 6.50 7.04 -13.24
C PHE A 148 7.15 6.99 -14.61
N ASN A 149 6.43 7.45 -15.64
CA ASN A 149 6.89 7.45 -17.01
C ASN A 149 7.73 8.71 -17.31
N GLU A 150 8.56 8.66 -18.35
CA GLU A 150 9.42 9.79 -18.77
C GLU A 150 8.63 11.03 -19.17
N ASP A 151 7.40 10.86 -19.67
CA ASP A 151 6.48 11.94 -20.04
C ASP A 151 5.76 12.59 -18.84
N GLY A 152 6.07 12.14 -17.60
CA GLY A 152 5.45 12.61 -16.37
C GLY A 152 4.11 11.94 -16.04
N SER A 153 3.61 11.05 -16.91
CA SER A 153 2.43 10.24 -16.62
C SER A 153 2.75 9.14 -15.60
N ARG A 154 1.71 8.59 -14.99
CA ARG A 154 1.84 7.48 -14.05
C ARG A 154 0.97 6.31 -14.48
N SER A 155 1.49 5.12 -14.35
CA SER A 155 0.72 3.88 -14.51
C SER A 155 0.70 3.13 -13.18
N ALA A 156 -0.41 2.45 -12.90
CA ALA A 156 -0.57 1.73 -11.66
C ALA A 156 -1.19 0.36 -11.92
N LYS A 157 -0.73 -0.67 -11.20
CA LYS A 157 -1.28 -2.02 -11.22
C LYS A 157 -1.35 -2.57 -9.80
N ILE A 158 -2.28 -3.49 -9.54
CA ILE A 158 -2.34 -4.22 -8.27
C ILE A 158 -1.12 -5.13 -8.21
N LYS A 159 -0.45 -5.19 -7.04
CA LYS A 159 0.61 -6.18 -6.79
C LYS A 159 -0.02 -7.56 -6.65
N GLU A 160 0.50 -8.53 -7.37
CA GLU A 160 0.14 -9.96 -7.26
C GLU A 160 0.95 -10.65 -6.15
#